data_0fdcceef6418f00adbfeb664f9fe2022
#
_entry.id   0fdcceef6418f00adbfeb664f9fe2022
#
_cell.length_a   1.000
_cell.length_b   1.000
_cell.length_c   1.000
_cell.angle_alpha   90.00
_cell.angle_beta   90.00
_cell.angle_gamma   90.00
#
_symmetry.space_group_name_H-M   'P 1'
#
loop_
_entity.id
_entity.type
_entity.pdbx_description
1 polymer ?
#
loop_
_entity_poly.entity_id
_entity_poly.type
_entity_poly.pdbx_seq_one_letter_code
_entity_poly.pdbx_strand_id
1 'polypeptide(L)'
;NSPSVLALMRHARPPASSSSGPASGAGAGHSSEAASEDLVFSHATSDDQHGAGHPPNHMLKVIWGTSVSVGETMQLFQTFLRGFRLKYRWAYARTHGLPHARLPNADGELLLYEDYMRQMRQTHQTNLNLRIRDLAAFPPSKKLALQLVRYPQEVVPIMDTVLKDQMLILAEEDLRSSVSSYEVEMLREQMDLIESLLYKVRPYGGTSTNMRDLNPSDIDKLTTVRGLVIRVTPIIPDMKVAFFRCLVCHHTVQVEIDRGRIME
;
A
#
# COMPACT_ATOMS: atom_id res chain seq x y z
N ASN A 1 1.02 17.79 -16.31
CA ASN A 1 1.49 17.50 -14.95
C ASN A 1 0.40 17.90 -13.97
N SER A 2 -0.54 16.99 -13.70
CA SER A 2 -1.57 17.20 -12.68
C SER A 2 -1.25 16.35 -11.47
N PRO A 3 -1.16 16.92 -10.25
CA PRO A 3 -0.94 16.13 -9.05
C PRO A 3 -2.21 15.37 -8.69
N SER A 4 -2.08 14.05 -8.53
CA SER A 4 -3.14 13.20 -7.98
C SER A 4 -3.20 13.41 -6.47
N VAL A 5 -4.28 14.05 -5.99
CA VAL A 5 -4.53 14.23 -4.57
C VAL A 5 -5.20 12.96 -4.04
N LEU A 6 -4.49 12.20 -3.22
CA LEU A 6 -5.06 11.11 -2.42
C LEU A 6 -5.79 11.74 -1.23
N ALA A 7 -7.12 11.77 -1.25
CA ALA A 7 -7.92 12.21 -0.11
C ALA A 7 -8.15 11.02 0.84
N LEU A 8 -7.47 11.04 1.99
CA LEU A 8 -7.82 10.23 3.16
C LEU A 8 -8.96 10.93 3.91
N MET A 9 -10.16 10.39 3.89
CA MET A 9 -11.26 10.87 4.75
C MET A 9 -11.07 10.29 6.16
N ARG A 10 -10.87 11.18 7.14
CA ARG A 10 -10.92 10.86 8.58
C ARG A 10 -12.35 10.97 9.09
N HIS A 11 -12.72 10.05 9.99
CA HIS A 11 -14.02 9.95 10.64
C HIS A 11 -14.46 11.21 11.36
N ALA A 12 -15.66 11.69 11.02
CA ALA A 12 -16.50 12.49 11.91
C ALA A 12 -17.69 11.61 12.33
N ARG A 13 -17.87 11.40 13.63
CA ARG A 13 -18.98 10.65 14.24
C ARG A 13 -20.26 11.46 14.07
N PRO A 14 -21.36 10.96 13.50
CA PRO A 14 -22.62 11.70 13.46
C PRO A 14 -23.37 11.59 14.78
N PRO A 15 -24.13 12.62 15.17
CA PRO A 15 -25.02 12.58 16.32
C PRO A 15 -26.29 11.77 16.00
N ALA A 16 -26.76 11.06 17.01
CA ALA A 16 -28.01 10.29 16.95
C ALA A 16 -29.21 11.23 16.82
N SER A 17 -30.11 10.92 15.87
CA SER A 17 -31.47 11.46 15.86
C SER A 17 -32.50 10.39 15.55
N SER A 18 -33.56 10.46 16.32
CA SER A 18 -34.72 9.60 16.49
C SER A 18 -35.73 9.62 15.35
N SER A 19 -36.33 8.44 15.12
CA SER A 19 -37.72 8.08 14.81
C SER A 19 -38.59 8.90 13.85
N SER A 20 -39.11 8.25 12.84
CA SER A 20 -40.56 7.92 12.60
C SER A 20 -40.80 7.56 11.12
N GLY A 21 -41.43 6.43 10.83
CA GLY A 21 -41.97 6.04 9.55
C GLY A 21 -43.41 6.53 9.37
N PRO A 22 -44.31 5.97 8.48
CA PRO A 22 -44.07 5.23 7.23
C PRO A 22 -44.91 5.82 6.05
N ALA A 23 -44.68 5.41 4.80
CA ALA A 23 -45.78 5.11 3.83
C ALA A 23 -45.24 4.72 2.44
N SER A 24 -45.75 3.60 2.01
CA SER A 24 -46.12 3.02 0.73
C SER A 24 -46.06 3.87 -0.55
N GLY A 25 -45.57 3.24 -1.63
CA GLY A 25 -45.78 3.66 -3.02
C GLY A 25 -45.04 2.76 -4.02
N ALA A 26 -45.80 1.90 -4.69
CA ALA A 26 -45.36 1.01 -5.75
C ALA A 26 -45.06 1.77 -7.06
N GLY A 27 -44.13 1.27 -7.86
CA GLY A 27 -43.92 1.74 -9.23
C GLY A 27 -42.82 0.94 -9.95
N ALA A 28 -43.22 0.18 -10.93
CA ALA A 28 -42.52 -0.81 -11.71
C ALA A 28 -41.41 -0.25 -12.64
N GLY A 29 -40.36 -1.07 -12.85
CA GLY A 29 -39.85 -1.47 -14.16
C GLY A 29 -38.78 -0.61 -14.80
N HIS A 30 -37.58 -1.08 -14.86
CA HIS A 30 -36.87 -1.54 -16.05
C HIS A 30 -35.47 -2.05 -15.71
N SER A 31 -35.30 -3.30 -16.05
CA SER A 31 -34.06 -4.06 -16.06
C SER A 31 -33.06 -3.50 -17.08
N SER A 32 -31.80 -3.27 -16.62
CA SER A 32 -30.64 -3.43 -17.47
C SER A 32 -29.58 -4.18 -16.67
N GLU A 33 -29.44 -5.44 -17.00
CA GLU A 33 -28.39 -6.34 -16.52
C GLU A 33 -27.01 -5.79 -16.95
N ALA A 34 -26.24 -5.38 -15.96
CA ALA A 34 -24.80 -5.33 -16.08
C ALA A 34 -24.27 -6.51 -15.25
N ALA A 35 -23.74 -7.50 -15.95
CA ALA A 35 -23.16 -8.70 -15.37
C ALA A 35 -22.05 -8.33 -14.36
N SER A 36 -22.36 -8.48 -13.09
CA SER A 36 -21.38 -8.61 -12.03
C SER A 36 -20.91 -10.06 -12.05
N GLU A 37 -19.69 -10.31 -12.48
CA GLU A 37 -19.02 -11.59 -12.25
C GLU A 37 -18.78 -11.73 -10.75
N ASP A 38 -19.72 -12.37 -10.07
CA ASP A 38 -19.56 -12.89 -8.72
C ASP A 38 -18.54 -14.02 -8.76
N LEU A 39 -17.32 -13.72 -8.30
CA LEU A 39 -16.35 -14.75 -7.96
C LEU A 39 -16.86 -15.51 -6.74
N VAL A 40 -17.58 -16.59 -7.02
CA VAL A 40 -18.02 -17.59 -6.05
C VAL A 40 -16.80 -18.18 -5.36
N PHE A 41 -16.64 -17.85 -4.10
CA PHE A 41 -15.65 -18.44 -3.22
C PHE A 41 -16.22 -19.78 -2.71
N SER A 42 -15.86 -20.88 -3.36
CA SER A 42 -16.16 -22.22 -2.86
C SER A 42 -15.33 -22.51 -1.62
N HIS A 43 -16.01 -22.75 -0.50
CA HIS A 43 -15.45 -23.38 0.69
C HIS A 43 -14.92 -24.77 0.32
N ALA A 44 -13.60 -24.93 0.30
CA ALA A 44 -13.00 -26.25 0.32
C ALA A 44 -12.84 -26.67 1.78
N THR A 45 -13.65 -27.63 2.19
CA THR A 45 -13.49 -28.42 3.40
C THR A 45 -12.20 -29.24 3.31
N SER A 46 -11.52 -29.28 4.44
CA SER A 46 -10.35 -30.10 4.76
C SER A 46 -10.54 -31.56 4.40
N ASP A 47 -9.54 -32.15 3.75
CA ASP A 47 -9.13 -33.51 4.05
C ASP A 47 -7.62 -33.71 3.79
N ASP A 48 -7.04 -34.44 4.71
CA ASP A 48 -5.65 -34.79 4.94
C ASP A 48 -4.86 -35.27 3.71
N GLN A 49 -3.57 -34.84 3.60
CA GLN A 49 -2.45 -35.78 3.45
C GLN A 49 -1.07 -35.12 3.57
N HIS A 50 -0.35 -35.55 4.58
CA HIS A 50 1.10 -35.80 4.77
C HIS A 50 2.16 -35.04 3.93
N GLY A 51 2.99 -34.26 4.65
CA GLY A 51 4.43 -34.24 4.41
C GLY A 51 5.01 -33.11 3.58
N ALA A 52 4.96 -31.88 4.07
CA ALA A 52 5.93 -30.84 3.76
C ALA A 52 6.01 -29.87 4.94
N GLY A 53 7.23 -29.54 5.36
CA GLY A 53 7.52 -28.82 6.59
C GLY A 53 6.61 -27.61 6.84
N HIS A 54 6.02 -27.59 8.00
CA HIS A 54 5.20 -26.45 8.48
C HIS A 54 6.04 -25.19 8.43
N PRO A 55 5.56 -24.11 7.78
CA PRO A 55 6.20 -22.81 7.93
C PRO A 55 6.12 -22.40 9.40
N PRO A 56 7.14 -21.72 9.92
CA PRO A 56 7.19 -21.35 11.32
C PRO A 56 5.93 -20.53 11.71
N ASN A 57 5.39 -20.84 12.88
CA ASN A 57 4.07 -20.41 13.38
C ASN A 57 3.83 -18.88 13.41
N HIS A 58 4.88 -18.05 13.26
CA HIS A 58 4.78 -16.59 13.18
C HIS A 58 4.27 -16.08 11.82
N MET A 59 4.29 -16.91 10.75
CA MET A 59 3.74 -16.53 9.44
C MET A 59 2.21 -16.53 9.38
N LEU A 60 1.53 -17.12 10.35
CA LEU A 60 0.07 -17.30 10.37
C LEU A 60 -0.69 -16.22 11.15
N LYS A 61 0.00 -15.18 11.66
CA LYS A 61 -0.67 -14.11 12.39
C LYS A 61 -1.51 -13.27 11.46
N VAL A 62 -2.80 -13.61 11.36
CA VAL A 62 -3.80 -12.84 10.61
C VAL A 62 -4.27 -11.67 11.47
N ILE A 63 -4.36 -10.48 10.89
CA ILE A 63 -4.88 -9.29 11.57
C ILE A 63 -6.38 -9.47 11.79
N TRP A 64 -6.81 -9.26 13.04
CA TRP A 64 -8.20 -9.47 13.44
C TRP A 64 -9.19 -8.68 12.58
N GLY A 65 -10.27 -9.30 12.14
CA GLY A 65 -11.29 -8.67 11.27
C GLY A 65 -10.88 -8.55 9.80
N THR A 66 -9.72 -9.07 9.41
CA THR A 66 -9.22 -9.00 8.03
C THR A 66 -8.79 -10.37 7.50
N SER A 67 -8.53 -10.46 6.20
CA SER A 67 -7.89 -11.62 5.55
C SER A 67 -6.38 -11.39 5.33
N VAL A 68 -5.76 -10.48 6.08
CA VAL A 68 -4.36 -10.07 5.89
C VAL A 68 -3.49 -10.82 6.89
N SER A 69 -2.57 -11.65 6.40
CA SER A 69 -1.49 -12.24 7.17
C SER A 69 -0.25 -11.35 7.05
N VAL A 70 0.32 -10.91 8.17
CA VAL A 70 1.48 -10.00 8.20
C VAL A 70 2.66 -10.63 7.45
N GLY A 71 3.04 -11.87 7.80
CA GLY A 71 4.19 -12.53 7.19
C GLY A 71 3.99 -12.80 5.69
N GLU A 72 2.79 -13.25 5.27
CA GLU A 72 2.48 -13.46 3.86
C GLU A 72 2.54 -12.14 3.08
N THR A 73 1.96 -11.07 3.62
CA THR A 73 1.96 -9.74 2.99
C THR A 73 3.37 -9.20 2.82
N MET A 74 4.23 -9.37 3.83
CA MET A 74 5.65 -9.00 3.77
C MET A 74 6.37 -9.73 2.63
N GLN A 75 6.22 -11.07 2.57
CA GLN A 75 6.86 -11.90 1.54
C GLN A 75 6.37 -11.57 0.13
N LEU A 76 5.07 -11.40 -0.05
CA LEU A 76 4.48 -11.06 -1.34
C LEU A 76 4.99 -9.71 -1.84
N PHE A 77 5.09 -8.72 -0.95
CA PHE A 77 5.59 -7.40 -1.33
C PHE A 77 7.09 -7.40 -1.59
N GLN A 78 7.87 -8.13 -0.80
CA GLN A 78 9.30 -8.33 -1.05
C GLN A 78 9.55 -9.00 -2.41
N THR A 79 8.81 -10.07 -2.70
CA THR A 79 8.87 -10.78 -4.00
C THR A 79 8.49 -9.84 -5.15
N PHE A 80 7.51 -8.95 -4.94
CA PHE A 80 7.13 -7.96 -5.93
C PHE A 80 8.24 -6.94 -6.18
N LEU A 81 8.82 -6.34 -5.14
CA LEU A 81 9.86 -5.31 -5.28
C LEU A 81 11.09 -5.83 -6.04
N ARG A 82 11.48 -7.09 -5.80
CA ARG A 82 12.64 -7.71 -6.43
C ARG A 82 12.35 -8.42 -7.76
N GLY A 83 11.11 -8.82 -7.99
CA GLY A 83 10.74 -9.65 -9.14
C GLY A 83 9.93 -8.96 -10.23
N PHE A 84 9.42 -7.74 -9.97
CA PHE A 84 8.57 -7.07 -10.94
C PHE A 84 9.38 -6.54 -12.13
N ARG A 85 9.09 -7.06 -13.33
CA ARG A 85 9.71 -6.64 -14.59
C ARG A 85 8.73 -5.83 -15.43
N LEU A 86 9.27 -4.91 -16.20
CA LEU A 86 8.49 -4.00 -17.05
C LEU A 86 7.60 -4.75 -18.07
N LYS A 87 8.00 -5.94 -18.50
CA LYS A 87 7.18 -6.80 -19.38
C LYS A 87 5.79 -7.13 -18.80
N TYR A 88 5.65 -7.28 -17.48
CA TYR A 88 4.35 -7.55 -16.85
C TYR A 88 3.40 -6.37 -17.00
N ARG A 89 3.90 -5.14 -16.86
CA ARG A 89 3.12 -3.92 -17.10
C ARG A 89 2.62 -3.84 -18.54
N TRP A 90 3.47 -4.16 -19.51
CA TRP A 90 3.08 -4.16 -20.90
C TRP A 90 2.08 -5.26 -21.25
N ALA A 91 2.28 -6.46 -20.73
CA ALA A 91 1.34 -7.57 -20.91
C ALA A 91 -0.04 -7.22 -20.33
N TYR A 92 -0.08 -6.67 -19.12
CA TYR A 92 -1.32 -6.24 -18.48
C TYR A 92 -2.03 -5.13 -19.27
N ALA A 93 -1.30 -4.13 -19.74
CA ALA A 93 -1.87 -3.06 -20.54
C ALA A 93 -2.45 -3.58 -21.85
N ARG A 94 -1.81 -4.57 -22.48
CA ARG A 94 -2.29 -5.20 -23.72
C ARG A 94 -3.58 -5.99 -23.48
N THR A 95 -3.65 -6.78 -22.42
CA THR A 95 -4.85 -7.57 -22.10
C THR A 95 -6.06 -6.71 -21.75
N HIS A 96 -5.85 -5.53 -21.13
CA HIS A 96 -6.94 -4.64 -20.70
C HIS A 96 -7.17 -3.45 -21.66
N GLY A 97 -6.58 -3.44 -22.86
CA GLY A 97 -6.75 -2.37 -23.82
C GLY A 97 -6.29 -0.98 -23.32
N LEU A 98 -5.37 -0.94 -22.34
CA LEU A 98 -4.93 0.30 -21.73
C LEU A 98 -3.80 0.94 -22.57
N PRO A 99 -3.77 2.28 -22.68
CA PRO A 99 -2.65 2.96 -23.30
C PRO A 99 -1.38 2.68 -22.49
N HIS A 100 -0.37 2.14 -23.12
CA HIS A 100 0.93 1.88 -22.54
C HIS A 100 1.98 2.77 -23.21
N ALA A 101 2.61 3.63 -22.43
CA ALA A 101 3.80 4.32 -22.90
C ALA A 101 4.96 3.31 -22.89
N ARG A 102 5.52 3.03 -24.06
CA ARG A 102 6.82 2.35 -24.15
C ARG A 102 7.88 3.38 -23.77
N LEU A 103 8.65 3.08 -22.74
CA LEU A 103 9.85 3.86 -22.48
C LEU A 103 10.82 3.62 -23.65
N PRO A 104 11.25 4.66 -24.36
CA PRO A 104 12.26 4.49 -25.39
C PRO A 104 13.51 3.91 -24.72
N ASN A 105 14.04 2.82 -25.25
CA ASN A 105 15.23 2.11 -24.77
C ASN A 105 15.07 1.30 -23.46
N ALA A 106 13.88 1.04 -22.94
CA ALA A 106 13.70 0.16 -21.79
C ALA A 106 13.50 -1.29 -22.25
N ASP A 107 14.36 -2.17 -21.76
CA ASP A 107 14.19 -3.61 -21.95
C ASP A 107 13.03 -4.11 -21.07
N GLY A 108 12.24 -5.05 -21.62
CA GLY A 108 11.13 -5.66 -20.86
C GLY A 108 11.58 -6.41 -19.61
N GLU A 109 12.85 -6.75 -19.51
CA GLU A 109 13.47 -7.43 -18.37
C GLU A 109 13.92 -6.49 -17.23
N LEU A 110 13.78 -5.15 -17.41
CA LEU A 110 14.14 -4.16 -16.40
C LEU A 110 13.37 -4.42 -15.10
N LEU A 111 14.08 -4.53 -13.98
CA LEU A 111 13.56 -4.64 -12.61
C LEU A 111 13.15 -3.23 -12.13
N LEU A 112 11.93 -2.83 -12.48
CA LEU A 112 11.48 -1.45 -12.39
C LEU A 112 11.49 -0.90 -10.95
N TYR A 113 11.01 -1.67 -9.98
CA TYR A 113 10.92 -1.21 -8.59
C TYR A 113 12.27 -1.25 -7.87
N GLU A 114 13.14 -2.17 -8.26
CA GLU A 114 14.53 -2.16 -7.76
C GLU A 114 15.30 -0.93 -8.26
N ASP A 115 15.11 -0.59 -9.54
CA ASP A 115 15.69 0.65 -10.10
C ASP A 115 15.13 1.90 -9.39
N TYR A 116 13.83 1.95 -9.12
CA TYR A 116 13.24 3.04 -8.33
C TYR A 116 13.84 3.14 -6.92
N MET A 117 14.06 2.03 -6.24
CA MET A 117 14.69 2.03 -4.92
C MET A 117 16.14 2.53 -4.97
N ARG A 118 16.91 2.15 -6.01
CA ARG A 118 18.26 2.68 -6.23
C ARG A 118 18.26 4.18 -6.50
N GLN A 119 17.33 4.66 -7.33
CA GLN A 119 17.14 6.10 -7.58
C GLN A 119 16.72 6.85 -6.31
N MET A 120 15.81 6.29 -5.50
CA MET A 120 15.39 6.89 -4.23
C MET A 120 16.58 7.07 -3.28
N ARG A 121 17.50 6.10 -3.22
CA ARG A 121 18.73 6.20 -2.42
C ARG A 121 19.62 7.33 -2.91
N GLN A 122 19.83 7.45 -4.23
CA GLN A 122 20.68 8.50 -4.81
C GLN A 122 20.08 9.91 -4.64
N THR A 123 18.75 10.03 -4.67
CA THR A 123 18.05 11.31 -4.57
C THR A 123 17.55 11.63 -3.17
N HIS A 124 17.84 10.78 -2.17
CA HIS A 124 17.35 10.87 -0.79
C HIS A 124 15.83 11.01 -0.68
N GLN A 125 15.09 10.45 -1.64
CA GLN A 125 13.64 10.42 -1.59
C GLN A 125 13.14 9.29 -0.69
N THR A 126 12.16 9.59 0.14
CA THR A 126 11.59 8.63 1.10
C THR A 126 10.26 8.03 0.65
N ASN A 127 9.70 8.48 -0.48
CA ASN A 127 8.39 8.08 -0.92
C ASN A 127 8.46 7.23 -2.19
N LEU A 128 8.02 5.97 -2.10
CA LEU A 128 7.86 5.08 -3.24
C LEU A 128 6.45 5.22 -3.82
N ASN A 129 6.33 5.64 -5.06
CA ASN A 129 5.06 5.67 -5.77
C ASN A 129 4.75 4.28 -6.35
N LEU A 130 3.80 3.58 -5.73
CA LEU A 130 3.38 2.23 -6.09
C LEU A 130 2.14 2.24 -6.96
N ARG A 131 2.25 1.75 -8.19
CA ARG A 131 1.09 1.63 -9.08
C ARG A 131 0.30 0.36 -8.76
N ILE A 132 -0.96 0.50 -8.33
CA ILE A 132 -1.82 -0.64 -7.94
C ILE A 132 -1.98 -1.66 -9.08
N ARG A 133 -2.07 -1.17 -10.32
CA ARG A 133 -2.18 -2.04 -11.51
C ARG A 133 -0.94 -2.90 -11.74
N ASP A 134 0.24 -2.50 -11.28
CA ASP A 134 1.45 -3.30 -11.39
C ASP A 134 1.43 -4.47 -10.40
N LEU A 135 0.90 -4.27 -9.19
CA LEU A 135 0.63 -5.38 -8.28
C LEU A 135 -0.35 -6.40 -8.88
N ALA A 136 -1.39 -5.93 -9.56
CA ALA A 136 -2.36 -6.80 -10.25
C ALA A 136 -1.76 -7.49 -11.48
N ALA A 137 -0.80 -6.84 -12.15
CA ALA A 137 -0.11 -7.38 -13.32
C ALA A 137 0.87 -8.51 -13.00
N PHE A 138 1.43 -8.51 -11.80
CA PHE A 138 2.41 -9.50 -11.35
C PHE A 138 1.69 -10.69 -10.70
N PRO A 139 1.77 -11.92 -11.26
CA PRO A 139 0.98 -13.05 -10.79
C PRO A 139 1.08 -13.36 -9.29
N PRO A 140 2.28 -13.34 -8.67
CA PRO A 140 2.41 -13.63 -7.24
C PRO A 140 1.73 -12.57 -6.33
N SER A 141 1.67 -11.31 -6.75
CA SER A 141 1.15 -10.20 -5.93
C SER A 141 -0.31 -9.83 -6.19
N LYS A 142 -1.05 -10.60 -7.00
CA LYS A 142 -2.49 -10.33 -7.26
C LYS A 142 -3.32 -10.29 -5.98
N LYS A 143 -3.09 -11.23 -5.06
CA LYS A 143 -3.75 -11.28 -3.75
C LYS A 143 -3.48 -9.99 -2.96
N LEU A 144 -2.22 -9.55 -2.96
CA LEU A 144 -1.81 -8.32 -2.30
C LEU A 144 -2.48 -7.07 -2.88
N ALA A 145 -2.69 -7.01 -4.21
CA ALA A 145 -3.42 -5.91 -4.85
C ALA A 145 -4.86 -5.80 -4.34
N LEU A 146 -5.55 -6.93 -4.16
CA LEU A 146 -6.92 -6.96 -3.61
C LEU A 146 -6.94 -6.59 -2.13
N GLN A 147 -5.99 -7.10 -1.35
CA GLN A 147 -5.85 -6.78 0.06
C GLN A 147 -5.53 -5.29 0.29
N LEU A 148 -4.67 -4.69 -0.55
CA LEU A 148 -4.35 -3.27 -0.49
C LEU A 148 -5.57 -2.37 -0.74
N VAL A 149 -6.43 -2.74 -1.68
CA VAL A 149 -7.66 -1.98 -1.94
C VAL A 149 -8.66 -2.14 -0.79
N ARG A 150 -8.79 -3.34 -0.23
CA ARG A 150 -9.80 -3.66 0.78
C ARG A 150 -9.40 -3.24 2.20
N TYR A 151 -8.11 -3.36 2.54
CA TYR A 151 -7.55 -3.12 3.88
C TYR A 151 -6.30 -2.22 3.81
N PRO A 152 -6.41 -0.99 3.28
CA PRO A 152 -5.24 -0.14 3.07
C PRO A 152 -4.56 0.27 4.38
N GLN A 153 -5.32 0.45 5.46
CA GLN A 153 -4.79 0.88 6.75
C GLN A 153 -3.87 -0.17 7.40
N GLU A 154 -4.11 -1.46 7.09
CA GLU A 154 -3.32 -2.57 7.62
C GLU A 154 -2.14 -2.90 6.68
N VAL A 155 -2.39 -2.89 5.36
CA VAL A 155 -1.40 -3.31 4.37
C VAL A 155 -0.31 -2.26 4.15
N VAL A 156 -0.66 -0.96 4.11
CA VAL A 156 0.33 0.09 3.80
C VAL A 156 1.44 0.23 4.86
N PRO A 157 1.17 0.15 6.18
CA PRO A 157 2.26 0.15 7.17
C PRO A 157 3.21 -1.04 7.03
N ILE A 158 2.67 -2.23 6.72
CA ILE A 158 3.50 -3.42 6.46
C ILE A 158 4.39 -3.19 5.24
N MET A 159 3.85 -2.59 4.17
CA MET A 159 4.63 -2.26 2.98
C MET A 159 5.73 -1.22 3.28
N ASP A 160 5.46 -0.23 4.15
CA ASP A 160 6.46 0.77 4.54
C ASP A 160 7.66 0.12 5.24
N THR A 161 7.39 -0.83 6.16
CA THR A 161 8.44 -1.61 6.85
C THR A 161 9.26 -2.43 5.86
N VAL A 162 8.59 -3.18 4.98
CA VAL A 162 9.28 -3.99 3.96
C VAL A 162 10.11 -3.13 3.00
N LEU A 163 9.62 -1.94 2.63
CA LEU A 163 10.37 -1.03 1.78
C LEU A 163 11.68 -0.61 2.45
N LYS A 164 11.63 -0.24 3.73
CA LYS A 164 12.82 0.12 4.51
C LYS A 164 13.81 -1.04 4.57
N ASP A 165 13.35 -2.25 4.89
CA ASP A 165 14.17 -3.46 4.94
C ASP A 165 14.83 -3.74 3.59
N GLN A 166 14.08 -3.61 2.48
CA GLN A 166 14.64 -3.81 1.13
C GLN A 166 15.66 -2.74 0.74
N MET A 167 15.49 -1.49 1.18
CA MET A 167 16.48 -0.44 0.97
C MET A 167 17.80 -0.74 1.69
N LEU A 168 17.74 -1.26 2.92
CA LEU A 168 18.93 -1.68 3.68
C LEU A 168 19.60 -2.87 3.00
N ILE A 169 18.84 -3.90 2.60
CA ILE A 169 19.40 -5.09 1.93
C ILE A 169 20.10 -4.71 0.62
N LEU A 170 19.51 -3.82 -0.19
CA LEU A 170 20.17 -3.32 -1.41
C LEU A 170 21.46 -2.54 -1.12
N ALA A 171 21.47 -1.76 -0.05
CA ALA A 171 22.69 -1.04 0.36
C ALA A 171 23.77 -2.03 0.82
N GLU A 172 23.42 -3.09 1.55
CA GLU A 172 24.35 -4.15 1.94
C GLU A 172 24.87 -4.96 0.74
N GLU A 173 24.04 -5.26 -0.25
CA GLU A 173 24.44 -5.95 -1.48
C GLU A 173 25.46 -5.11 -2.26
N ASP A 174 25.21 -3.81 -2.38
CA ASP A 174 26.15 -2.88 -3.02
C ASP A 174 27.45 -2.75 -2.21
N LEU A 175 27.37 -2.75 -0.87
CA LEU A 175 28.56 -2.73 0.02
C LEU A 175 29.44 -3.96 -0.17
N ARG A 176 28.82 -5.15 -0.32
CA ARG A 176 29.55 -6.40 -0.57
C ARG A 176 30.21 -6.44 -1.95
N SER A 177 29.66 -5.74 -2.92
CA SER A 177 30.18 -5.67 -4.29
C SER A 177 31.21 -4.55 -4.49
N SER A 178 31.31 -3.59 -3.58
CA SER A 178 32.25 -2.47 -3.68
C SER A 178 33.66 -2.91 -3.34
N VAL A 179 34.65 -2.45 -4.13
CA VAL A 179 36.06 -2.79 -4.00
C VAL A 179 36.86 -1.62 -3.40
N SER A 180 36.35 -0.40 -3.52
CA SER A 180 37.01 0.82 -3.08
C SER A 180 36.75 1.14 -1.61
N SER A 181 37.77 1.43 -0.82
CA SER A 181 37.63 1.85 0.59
C SER A 181 36.76 3.11 0.74
N TYR A 182 36.85 4.04 -0.21
CA TYR A 182 36.03 5.26 -0.23
C TYR A 182 34.55 4.98 -0.45
N GLU A 183 34.23 4.06 -1.37
CA GLU A 183 32.85 3.65 -1.62
C GLU A 183 32.23 2.94 -0.42
N VAL A 184 33.02 2.12 0.28
CA VAL A 184 32.60 1.45 1.51
C VAL A 184 32.20 2.45 2.59
N GLU A 185 32.97 3.51 2.79
CA GLU A 185 32.67 4.55 3.78
C GLU A 185 31.39 5.31 3.41
N MET A 186 31.28 5.75 2.16
CA MET A 186 30.05 6.40 1.66
C MET A 186 28.81 5.53 1.81
N LEU A 187 28.91 4.23 1.54
CA LEU A 187 27.78 3.31 1.65
C LEU A 187 27.35 3.09 3.11
N ARG A 188 28.30 3.09 4.06
CA ARG A 188 27.99 3.05 5.50
C ARG A 188 27.24 4.28 5.96
N GLU A 189 27.70 5.48 5.59
CA GLU A 189 26.97 6.72 5.89
C GLU A 189 25.55 6.72 5.29
N GLN A 190 25.40 6.17 4.08
CA GLN A 190 24.07 6.00 3.47
C GLN A 190 23.19 5.00 4.24
N MET A 191 23.75 3.92 4.77
CA MET A 191 23.00 2.97 5.59
C MET A 191 22.49 3.60 6.88
N ASP A 192 23.35 4.35 7.59
CA ASP A 192 22.95 5.10 8.79
C ASP A 192 21.84 6.11 8.48
N LEU A 193 21.93 6.76 7.32
CA LEU A 193 20.88 7.67 6.85
C LEU A 193 19.57 6.92 6.56
N ILE A 194 19.63 5.76 5.89
CA ILE A 194 18.44 4.93 5.60
C ILE A 194 17.76 4.49 6.90
N GLU A 195 18.53 4.12 7.93
CA GLU A 195 17.98 3.74 9.23
C GLU A 195 17.25 4.89 9.93
N SER A 196 17.74 6.12 9.77
CA SER A 196 17.13 7.31 10.37
C SER A 196 15.89 7.82 9.63
N LEU A 197 15.71 7.45 8.34
CA LEU A 197 14.63 7.93 7.51
C LEU A 197 13.39 7.03 7.60
N LEU A 198 12.20 7.68 7.50
CA LEU A 198 10.92 7.00 7.41
C LEU A 198 10.50 6.87 5.95
N TYR A 199 10.55 5.64 5.44
CA TYR A 199 10.08 5.34 4.08
C TYR A 199 8.58 5.14 4.04
N LYS A 200 7.95 5.61 2.95
CA LYS A 200 6.48 5.53 2.78
C LYS A 200 6.11 5.07 1.38
N VAL A 201 5.25 4.09 1.32
CA VAL A 201 4.63 3.64 0.07
C VAL A 201 3.40 4.49 -0.22
N ARG A 202 3.31 5.02 -1.45
CA ARG A 202 2.18 5.82 -1.95
C ARG A 202 1.47 5.08 -3.08
N PRO A 203 0.40 4.33 -2.80
CA PRO A 203 -0.38 3.65 -3.82
C PRO A 203 -1.09 4.66 -4.73
N TYR A 204 -1.10 4.40 -6.05
CA TYR A 204 -1.81 5.22 -7.03
C TYR A 204 -2.31 4.40 -8.22
N GLY A 205 -3.17 4.98 -9.04
CA GLY A 205 -3.59 4.38 -10.32
C GLY A 205 -4.68 3.32 -10.19
N GLY A 206 -5.48 3.39 -9.14
CA GLY A 206 -6.70 2.59 -8.99
C GLY A 206 -7.79 2.97 -10.00
N THR A 207 -8.90 2.22 -9.99
CA THR A 207 -10.08 2.54 -10.78
C THR A 207 -10.71 3.83 -10.26
N SER A 208 -10.98 4.77 -11.17
CA SER A 208 -11.59 6.05 -10.80
C SER A 208 -13.09 5.90 -10.63
N THR A 209 -13.60 6.31 -9.47
CA THR A 209 -15.03 6.35 -9.15
C THR A 209 -15.50 7.81 -9.13
N ASN A 210 -16.72 8.08 -9.60
CA ASN A 210 -17.30 9.39 -9.47
C ASN A 210 -17.68 9.67 -8.02
N MET A 211 -17.61 10.93 -7.57
CA MET A 211 -17.94 11.28 -6.18
C MET A 211 -19.39 10.95 -5.80
N ARG A 212 -20.31 10.94 -6.78
CA ARG A 212 -21.74 10.61 -6.54
C ARG A 212 -22.01 9.13 -6.40
N ASP A 213 -21.09 8.29 -6.90
CA ASP A 213 -21.22 6.81 -6.90
C ASP A 213 -20.56 6.20 -5.66
N LEU A 214 -20.02 7.03 -4.76
CA LEU A 214 -19.46 6.57 -3.50
C LEU A 214 -20.56 6.12 -2.55
N ASN A 215 -20.45 4.88 -2.07
CA ASN A 215 -21.39 4.24 -1.18
C ASN A 215 -20.81 4.05 0.23
N PRO A 216 -21.63 3.85 1.26
CA PRO A 216 -21.15 3.50 2.60
C PRO A 216 -20.26 2.23 2.64
N SER A 217 -20.45 1.33 1.66
CA SER A 217 -19.61 0.13 1.50
C SER A 217 -18.16 0.43 1.11
N ASP A 218 -17.86 1.67 0.68
CA ASP A 218 -16.50 2.09 0.28
C ASP A 218 -15.71 2.72 1.43
N ILE A 219 -16.32 2.78 2.62
CA ILE A 219 -15.65 3.23 3.84
C ILE A 219 -14.48 2.26 4.13
N ASP A 220 -13.35 2.83 4.55
CA ASP A 220 -12.09 2.15 4.87
C ASP A 220 -11.41 1.44 3.70
N LYS A 221 -11.91 1.59 2.47
CA LYS A 221 -11.28 1.09 1.25
C LYS A 221 -10.47 2.15 0.53
N LEU A 222 -9.48 1.69 -0.23
CA LEU A 222 -8.68 2.57 -1.09
C LEU A 222 -9.45 2.92 -2.36
N THR A 223 -9.94 4.14 -2.46
CA THR A 223 -10.69 4.64 -3.63
C THR A 223 -9.93 5.72 -4.37
N THR A 224 -10.13 5.81 -5.68
CA THR A 224 -9.58 6.88 -6.51
C THR A 224 -10.72 7.75 -7.01
N VAL A 225 -10.70 9.03 -6.62
CA VAL A 225 -11.74 9.99 -6.99
C VAL A 225 -11.17 11.03 -7.94
N ARG A 226 -11.93 11.39 -8.96
CA ARG A 226 -11.61 12.51 -9.87
C ARG A 226 -12.61 13.63 -9.64
N GLY A 227 -12.10 14.86 -9.53
CA GLY A 227 -12.96 16.03 -9.33
C GLY A 227 -12.21 17.32 -9.54
N LEU A 228 -12.97 18.42 -9.55
CA LEU A 228 -12.43 19.77 -9.56
C LEU A 228 -12.20 20.21 -8.11
N VAL A 229 -11.02 20.71 -7.80
CA VAL A 229 -10.72 21.28 -6.48
C VAL A 229 -11.37 22.65 -6.39
N ILE A 230 -12.38 22.79 -5.54
CA ILE A 230 -13.12 24.05 -5.34
C ILE A 230 -12.51 24.85 -4.18
N ARG A 231 -12.12 24.18 -3.11
CA ARG A 231 -11.58 24.82 -1.89
C ARG A 231 -10.49 23.96 -1.28
N VAL A 232 -9.46 24.60 -0.75
CA VAL A 232 -8.34 23.94 -0.06
C VAL A 232 -8.22 24.58 1.33
N THR A 233 -7.94 23.76 2.35
CA THR A 233 -7.56 24.25 3.67
C THR A 233 -6.07 24.64 3.69
N PRO A 234 -5.63 25.49 4.62
CA PRO A 234 -4.20 25.68 4.88
C PRO A 234 -3.52 24.34 5.18
N ILE A 235 -2.21 24.28 4.95
CA ILE A 235 -1.41 23.10 5.28
C ILE A 235 -1.47 22.90 6.80
N ILE A 236 -1.95 21.73 7.22
CA ILE A 236 -1.96 21.30 8.61
C ILE A 236 -0.74 20.40 8.82
N PRO A 237 0.23 20.79 9.67
CA PRO A 237 1.40 19.96 9.94
C PRO A 237 1.02 18.71 10.72
N ASP A 238 1.62 17.58 10.38
CA ASP A 238 1.53 16.35 11.15
C ASP A 238 2.61 16.35 12.24
N MET A 239 2.21 15.95 13.46
CA MET A 239 3.13 15.76 14.56
C MET A 239 4.00 14.52 14.28
N LYS A 240 5.32 14.66 14.38
CA LYS A 240 6.28 13.57 14.18
C LYS A 240 6.81 13.01 15.49
N VAL A 241 7.00 13.88 16.45
CA VAL A 241 7.56 13.53 17.76
C VAL A 241 6.76 14.23 18.83
N ALA A 242 6.41 13.53 19.89
CA ALA A 242 5.74 14.09 21.06
C ALA A 242 6.49 13.75 22.34
N PHE A 243 6.57 14.72 23.25
CA PHE A 243 7.08 14.51 24.59
C PHE A 243 5.93 14.37 25.57
N PHE A 244 5.88 13.23 26.25
CA PHE A 244 4.91 12.99 27.30
C PHE A 244 5.60 13.11 28.65
N ARG A 245 4.98 13.83 29.57
CA ARG A 245 5.44 13.94 30.96
C ARG A 245 4.39 13.39 31.91
N CYS A 246 4.80 12.45 32.76
CA CYS A 246 3.93 11.94 33.80
C CYS A 246 3.63 13.03 34.82
N LEU A 247 2.35 13.25 35.16
CA LEU A 247 1.94 14.25 36.15
C LEU A 247 2.27 13.86 37.60
N VAL A 248 2.52 12.57 37.84
CA VAL A 248 2.79 12.06 39.20
C VAL A 248 4.30 11.98 39.45
N CYS A 249 5.05 11.28 38.60
CA CYS A 249 6.49 11.06 38.80
C CYS A 249 7.39 11.98 38.00
N HIS A 250 6.81 12.85 37.16
CA HIS A 250 7.50 13.78 36.26
C HIS A 250 8.47 13.10 35.26
N HIS A 251 8.40 11.79 35.14
CA HIS A 251 9.15 11.09 34.09
C HIS A 251 8.73 11.56 32.71
N THR A 252 9.71 11.75 31.83
CA THR A 252 9.45 12.21 30.44
C THR A 252 9.85 11.12 29.46
N VAL A 253 8.98 10.90 28.47
CA VAL A 253 9.21 9.94 27.39
C VAL A 253 9.01 10.67 26.07
N GLN A 254 9.93 10.48 25.14
CA GLN A 254 9.79 10.92 23.77
C GLN A 254 9.20 9.76 22.96
N VAL A 255 8.14 10.03 22.21
CA VAL A 255 7.45 9.02 21.41
C VAL A 255 7.36 9.53 19.96
N GLU A 256 7.71 8.67 19.03
CA GLU A 256 7.53 8.92 17.61
C GLU A 256 6.09 8.61 17.20
N ILE A 257 5.54 9.49 16.36
CA ILE A 257 4.17 9.37 15.87
C ILE A 257 4.23 9.15 14.37
N ASP A 258 3.78 7.99 13.91
CA ASP A 258 3.59 7.74 12.49
C ASP A 258 2.10 7.69 12.14
N ARG A 259 1.73 8.47 11.10
CA ARG A 259 0.35 8.56 10.58
C ARG A 259 -0.71 8.85 11.66
N GLY A 260 -0.34 9.61 12.70
CA GLY A 260 -1.22 9.96 13.82
C GLY A 260 -1.45 8.83 14.83
N ARG A 261 -0.64 7.77 14.77
CA ARG A 261 -0.62 6.66 15.75
C ARG A 261 0.70 6.67 16.50
N ILE A 262 0.65 6.35 17.78
CA ILE A 262 1.83 6.15 18.61
C ILE A 262 2.40 4.78 18.25
N MET A 263 3.67 4.73 17.92
CA MET A 263 4.40 3.48 17.72
C MET A 263 4.91 3.01 19.08
N GLU A 264 4.57 1.77 19.46
CA GLU A 264 5.11 1.09 20.65
C GLU A 264 6.33 0.25 20.28
#